data_4c3532a17919d5e0169742ab7bc69c85
#
_entry.id   4c3532a17919d5e0169742ab7bc69c85
#
_cell.length_a   1.000
_cell.length_b   1.000
_cell.length_c   1.000
_cell.angle_alpha   90.00
_cell.angle_beta   90.00
_cell.angle_gamma   90.00
#
_symmetry.space_group_name_H-M   'P 1'
#
loop_
_entity.id
_entity.type
_entity.pdbx_description
1 polymer ?
#
loop_
_entity_poly.entity_id
_entity_poly.type
_entity_poly.pdbx_seq_one_letter_code
_entity_poly.pdbx_strand_id
1 'polypeptide(L)'
;MIGFLNGKIELLQRPFVIIDVHGVGYKVLVPENVYAKLTLGEKLKIFTYTYVREDALDLFGFLEALDLTLFESLLTVSGIGPKTALNIFSFGERKDIIEAIIKGDVAFFTSVPRLGTKNAQKIIIELKNKMGAGADLDLSGKDMLENAEVVQALKNFGFSTAEAQKAVREVKKDGITTEEKIRLALKNLGK
;
A
#
# COMPACT_ATOMS: atom_id res chain seq x y z
N MET A 1 4.39 -18.91 -1.31
CA MET A 1 4.29 -17.49 -0.90
C MET A 1 3.33 -17.41 0.28
N ILE A 2 3.69 -16.67 1.33
CA ILE A 2 2.87 -16.47 2.54
C ILE A 2 2.27 -15.05 2.42
N GLY A 3 0.94 -14.97 2.22
CA GLY A 3 0.25 -13.69 1.96
C GLY A 3 -0.25 -12.98 3.22
N PHE A 4 -0.52 -13.71 4.29
CA PHE A 4 -0.83 -13.15 5.60
C PHE A 4 -0.60 -14.19 6.70
N LEU A 5 -0.47 -13.72 7.92
CA LEU A 5 -0.47 -14.53 9.12
C LEU A 5 -1.60 -14.06 10.04
N ASN A 6 -2.28 -15.01 10.69
CA ASN A 6 -3.26 -14.73 11.72
C ASN A 6 -2.86 -15.53 12.96
N GLY A 7 -2.32 -14.88 13.96
CA GLY A 7 -1.71 -15.52 15.11
C GLY A 7 -1.52 -14.60 16.30
N LYS A 8 -0.70 -15.05 17.25
CA LYS A 8 -0.38 -14.35 18.48
C LYS A 8 1.07 -13.88 18.46
N ILE A 9 1.33 -12.66 18.92
CA ILE A 9 2.70 -12.15 19.05
C ILE A 9 3.38 -12.84 20.23
N GLU A 10 4.41 -13.64 19.91
CA GLU A 10 5.17 -14.39 20.91
C GLU A 10 6.48 -13.72 21.29
N LEU A 11 7.05 -12.90 20.38
CA LEU A 11 8.28 -12.15 20.65
C LEU A 11 8.25 -10.80 19.91
N LEU A 12 8.68 -9.76 20.61
CA LEU A 12 8.97 -8.42 20.05
C LEU A 12 10.47 -8.16 20.15
N GLN A 13 11.17 -8.17 19.00
CA GLN A 13 12.61 -7.88 18.93
C GLN A 13 12.92 -7.11 17.64
N ARG A 14 13.29 -5.83 17.77
CA ARG A 14 13.61 -5.00 16.60
C ARG A 14 14.73 -5.61 15.76
N PRO A 15 14.60 -5.62 14.45
CA PRO A 15 13.54 -5.06 13.61
C PRO A 15 12.45 -6.07 13.24
N PHE A 16 12.26 -7.17 13.97
CA PHE A 16 11.29 -8.22 13.67
C PHE A 16 10.40 -8.58 14.85
N VAL A 17 9.34 -9.28 14.55
CA VAL A 17 8.46 -9.91 15.52
C VAL A 17 8.34 -11.40 15.20
N ILE A 18 8.06 -12.23 16.22
CA ILE A 18 7.69 -13.64 16.00
C ILE A 18 6.20 -13.78 16.29
N ILE A 19 5.49 -14.31 15.30
CA ILE A 19 4.05 -14.55 15.36
C ILE A 19 3.85 -16.07 15.41
N ASP A 20 3.29 -16.56 16.51
CA ASP A 20 2.86 -17.93 16.64
C ASP A 20 1.55 -18.15 15.88
N VAL A 21 1.59 -19.09 14.95
CA VAL A 21 0.42 -19.57 14.22
C VAL A 21 0.34 -21.08 14.45
N HIS A 22 -0.45 -21.48 15.45
CA HIS A 22 -0.69 -22.88 15.82
C HIS A 22 0.60 -23.69 16.10
N GLY A 23 1.53 -23.09 16.85
CA GLY A 23 2.79 -23.74 17.25
C GLY A 23 3.95 -23.53 16.25
N VAL A 24 3.73 -22.79 15.17
CA VAL A 24 4.79 -22.39 14.24
C VAL A 24 5.09 -20.91 14.41
N GLY A 25 6.33 -20.57 14.82
CA GLY A 25 6.79 -19.20 14.98
C GLY A 25 7.30 -18.61 13.66
N TYR A 26 6.58 -17.63 13.11
CA TYR A 26 7.00 -16.92 11.91
C TYR A 26 7.72 -15.63 12.29
N LYS A 27 8.98 -15.50 11.79
CA LYS A 27 9.77 -14.29 11.94
C LYS A 27 9.39 -13.29 10.85
N VAL A 28 8.83 -12.14 11.23
CA VAL A 28 8.34 -11.10 10.32
C VAL A 28 9.05 -9.79 10.59
N LEU A 29 9.72 -9.24 9.57
CA LEU A 29 10.28 -7.89 9.63
C LEU A 29 9.13 -6.87 9.44
N VAL A 30 9.08 -5.88 10.31
CA VAL A 30 8.05 -4.85 10.29
C VAL A 30 8.66 -3.45 10.33
N PRO A 31 8.00 -2.43 9.74
CA PRO A 31 8.45 -1.05 9.89
C PRO A 31 8.33 -0.59 11.35
N GLU A 32 9.11 0.41 11.73
CA GLU A 32 9.13 0.93 13.12
C GLU A 32 7.75 1.45 13.58
N ASN A 33 7.01 2.12 12.70
CA ASN A 33 5.67 2.60 12.98
C ASN A 33 4.65 1.47 13.20
N VAL A 34 4.84 0.31 12.56
CA VAL A 34 4.06 -0.91 12.83
C VAL A 34 4.51 -1.51 14.15
N TYR A 35 5.83 -1.68 14.35
CA TYR A 35 6.39 -2.25 15.59
C TYR A 35 5.89 -1.53 16.85
N ALA A 36 5.80 -0.19 16.80
CA ALA A 36 5.34 0.63 17.91
C ALA A 36 3.87 0.40 18.30
N LYS A 37 3.06 -0.16 17.40
CA LYS A 37 1.63 -0.47 17.63
C LYS A 37 1.39 -1.89 18.15
N LEU A 38 2.44 -2.74 18.19
CA LEU A 38 2.29 -4.15 18.56
C LEU A 38 2.47 -4.38 20.06
N THR A 39 1.69 -5.28 20.61
CA THR A 39 1.75 -5.68 22.02
C THR A 39 2.02 -7.18 22.14
N LEU A 40 2.96 -7.55 23.01
CA LEU A 40 3.28 -8.95 23.29
C LEU A 40 2.04 -9.70 23.76
N GLY A 41 1.79 -10.89 23.20
CA GLY A 41 0.65 -11.71 23.53
C GLY A 41 -0.65 -11.36 22.82
N GLU A 42 -0.70 -10.26 22.08
CA GLU A 42 -1.85 -9.84 21.30
C GLU A 42 -2.06 -10.72 20.05
N LYS A 43 -3.33 -10.99 19.74
CA LYS A 43 -3.71 -11.64 18.48
C LYS A 43 -3.86 -10.59 17.39
N LEU A 44 -3.24 -10.86 16.24
CA LEU A 44 -3.34 -9.96 15.09
C LEU A 44 -3.41 -10.75 13.78
N LYS A 45 -3.91 -10.07 12.76
CA LYS A 45 -3.71 -10.44 11.36
C LYS A 45 -2.69 -9.47 10.76
N ILE A 46 -1.66 -9.99 10.11
CA ILE A 46 -0.63 -9.20 9.44
C ILE A 46 -0.48 -9.69 8.00
N PHE A 47 -0.53 -8.76 7.04
CA PHE A 47 -0.31 -9.04 5.62
C PHE A 47 1.18 -9.12 5.36
N THR A 48 1.63 -10.11 4.57
CA THR A 48 3.05 -10.40 4.41
C THR A 48 3.48 -10.46 2.94
N TYR A 49 4.65 -9.89 2.68
CA TYR A 49 5.42 -10.13 1.48
C TYR A 49 6.49 -11.17 1.74
N THR A 50 6.54 -12.22 0.93
CA THR A 50 7.55 -13.29 1.04
C THR A 50 8.69 -13.00 0.08
N TYR A 51 9.88 -12.75 0.62
CA TYR A 51 11.10 -12.54 -0.15
C TYR A 51 12.00 -13.76 -0.06
N VAL A 52 12.15 -14.47 -1.17
CA VAL A 52 12.93 -15.70 -1.26
C VAL A 52 14.26 -15.44 -1.98
N ARG A 53 15.36 -15.91 -1.37
CA ARG A 53 16.70 -15.95 -1.95
C ARG A 53 17.26 -17.34 -1.77
N GLU A 54 18.39 -17.66 -2.38
CA GLU A 54 19.05 -18.96 -2.23
C GLU A 54 19.37 -19.29 -0.77
N ASP A 55 19.71 -18.28 0.01
CA ASP A 55 20.20 -18.37 1.39
C ASP A 55 19.20 -17.92 2.45
N ALA A 56 18.03 -17.37 2.06
CA ALA A 56 17.07 -16.80 3.00
C ALA A 56 15.62 -16.81 2.50
N LEU A 57 14.71 -16.93 3.46
CA LEU A 57 13.29 -16.68 3.31
C LEU A 57 12.89 -15.63 4.34
N ASP A 58 12.69 -14.40 3.87
CA ASP A 58 12.30 -13.28 4.71
C ASP A 58 10.81 -12.94 4.52
N LEU A 59 10.12 -12.64 5.62
CA LEU A 59 8.76 -12.10 5.61
C LEU A 59 8.79 -10.63 6.01
N PHE A 60 8.14 -9.78 5.22
CA PHE A 60 7.93 -8.37 5.53
C PHE A 60 6.45 -8.14 5.80
N GLY A 61 6.10 -7.53 6.93
CA GLY A 61 4.73 -7.49 7.43
C GLY A 61 4.17 -6.08 7.61
N PHE A 62 2.86 -5.95 7.28
CA PHE A 62 2.07 -4.72 7.37
C PHE A 62 0.70 -5.02 7.96
N LEU A 63 0.17 -4.10 8.78
CA LEU A 63 -1.15 -4.26 9.37
C LEU A 63 -2.27 -4.06 8.35
N GLU A 64 -2.03 -3.24 7.33
CA GLU A 64 -2.99 -2.91 6.28
C GLU A 64 -2.57 -3.51 4.93
N ALA A 65 -3.52 -4.06 4.19
CA ALA A 65 -3.26 -4.61 2.85
C ALA A 65 -2.74 -3.55 1.87
N LEU A 66 -3.21 -2.30 2.02
CA LEU A 66 -2.79 -1.19 1.17
C LEU A 66 -1.33 -0.75 1.43
N ASP A 67 -0.85 -0.91 2.65
CA ASP A 67 0.55 -0.65 2.96
C ASP A 67 1.44 -1.70 2.27
N LEU A 68 0.99 -2.96 2.27
CA LEU A 68 1.66 -4.02 1.51
C LEU A 68 1.68 -3.71 0.00
N THR A 69 0.57 -3.25 -0.57
CA THR A 69 0.49 -2.87 -1.99
C THR A 69 1.46 -1.73 -2.34
N LEU A 70 1.56 -0.71 -1.48
CA LEU A 70 2.53 0.37 -1.68
C LEU A 70 3.97 -0.14 -1.54
N PHE A 71 4.24 -1.03 -0.57
CA PHE A 71 5.54 -1.66 -0.41
C PHE A 71 5.94 -2.44 -1.67
N GLU A 72 5.05 -3.27 -2.22
CA GLU A 72 5.29 -4.00 -3.46
C GLU A 72 5.54 -3.05 -4.64
N SER A 73 4.83 -1.93 -4.68
CA SER A 73 5.05 -0.89 -5.70
C SER A 73 6.43 -0.25 -5.60
N LEU A 74 6.92 0.02 -4.38
CA LEU A 74 8.28 0.50 -4.16
C LEU A 74 9.33 -0.50 -4.65
N LEU A 75 9.08 -1.80 -4.49
CA LEU A 75 10.00 -2.85 -4.98
C LEU A 75 10.11 -2.91 -6.50
N THR A 76 9.13 -2.39 -7.24
CA THR A 76 9.24 -2.32 -8.71
C THR A 76 10.22 -1.26 -9.20
N VAL A 77 10.62 -0.33 -8.32
CA VAL A 77 11.57 0.74 -8.66
C VAL A 77 13.00 0.18 -8.63
N SER A 78 13.71 0.34 -9.75
CA SER A 78 15.09 -0.16 -9.87
C SER A 78 16.02 0.43 -8.81
N GLY A 79 16.65 -0.44 -8.02
CA GLY A 79 17.55 -0.07 -6.93
C GLY A 79 16.89 0.08 -5.57
N ILE A 80 15.59 -0.22 -5.46
CA ILE A 80 14.86 -0.27 -4.20
C ILE A 80 14.60 -1.73 -3.82
N GLY A 81 15.29 -2.20 -2.79
CA GLY A 81 15.09 -3.53 -2.24
C GLY A 81 14.15 -3.52 -1.02
N PRO A 82 13.76 -4.72 -0.52
CA PRO A 82 12.79 -4.84 0.57
C PRO A 82 13.19 -4.09 1.85
N LYS A 83 14.46 -4.11 2.23
CA LYS A 83 14.95 -3.38 3.41
C LYS A 83 14.86 -1.86 3.24
N THR A 84 15.13 -1.35 2.03
CA THR A 84 15.00 0.08 1.73
C THR A 84 13.53 0.49 1.75
N ALA A 85 12.65 -0.28 1.12
CA ALA A 85 11.22 -0.04 1.13
C ALA A 85 10.66 -0.07 2.57
N LEU A 86 11.08 -1.03 3.41
CA LEU A 86 10.69 -1.09 4.82
C LEU A 86 11.14 0.16 5.60
N ASN A 87 12.35 0.66 5.33
CA ASN A 87 12.85 1.88 5.96
C ASN A 87 12.02 3.10 5.57
N ILE A 88 11.55 3.19 4.32
CA ILE A 88 10.65 4.29 3.90
C ILE A 88 9.39 4.31 4.77
N PHE A 89 8.77 3.16 5.02
CA PHE A 89 7.62 3.05 5.92
C PHE A 89 7.93 3.35 7.40
N SER A 90 9.18 3.23 7.82
CA SER A 90 9.60 3.62 9.17
C SER A 90 9.73 5.14 9.33
N PHE A 91 9.82 5.90 8.24
CA PHE A 91 9.93 7.36 8.22
C PHE A 91 8.61 8.09 8.02
N GLY A 92 7.60 7.42 7.45
CA GLY A 92 6.28 7.99 7.25
C GLY A 92 5.23 6.93 7.06
N GLU A 93 3.99 7.27 7.34
CA GLU A 93 2.85 6.42 7.03
C GLU A 93 2.57 6.43 5.52
N ARG A 94 1.77 5.47 5.05
CA ARG A 94 1.36 5.39 3.63
C ARG A 94 0.94 6.74 3.04
N LYS A 95 0.15 7.52 3.79
CA LYS A 95 -0.33 8.84 3.37
C LYS A 95 0.83 9.80 3.07
N ASP A 96 1.81 9.85 3.95
CA ASP A 96 2.97 10.75 3.82
C ASP A 96 3.83 10.36 2.62
N ILE A 97 4.04 9.04 2.42
CA ILE A 97 4.80 8.51 1.29
C ILE A 97 4.11 8.86 -0.04
N ILE A 98 2.79 8.67 -0.13
CA ILE A 98 2.01 8.99 -1.32
C ILE A 98 2.05 10.50 -1.60
N GLU A 99 1.88 11.32 -0.57
CA GLU A 99 1.93 12.78 -0.69
C GLU A 99 3.30 13.25 -1.18
N ALA A 100 4.39 12.68 -0.65
CA ALA A 100 5.75 12.95 -1.10
C ALA A 100 5.97 12.57 -2.58
N ILE A 101 5.41 11.44 -3.04
CA ILE A 101 5.47 11.04 -4.45
C ILE A 101 4.71 12.06 -5.33
N ILE A 102 3.48 12.41 -4.95
CA ILE A 102 2.63 13.34 -5.72
C ILE A 102 3.27 14.72 -5.83
N LYS A 103 3.78 15.25 -4.70
CA LYS A 103 4.44 16.56 -4.63
C LYS A 103 5.84 16.58 -5.25
N GLY A 104 6.44 15.42 -5.46
CA GLY A 104 7.83 15.32 -5.91
C GLY A 104 8.84 15.68 -4.82
N ASP A 105 8.50 15.38 -3.56
CA ASP A 105 9.32 15.73 -2.40
C ASP A 105 10.54 14.80 -2.28
N VAL A 106 11.63 15.21 -2.91
CA VAL A 106 12.93 14.51 -2.83
C VAL A 106 13.49 14.54 -1.41
N ALA A 107 13.23 15.61 -0.63
CA ALA A 107 13.78 15.76 0.71
C ALA A 107 13.22 14.71 1.68
N PHE A 108 11.92 14.39 1.57
CA PHE A 108 11.30 13.32 2.33
C PHE A 108 12.06 11.99 2.13
N PHE A 109 12.29 11.60 0.88
CA PHE A 109 12.98 10.34 0.59
C PHE A 109 14.45 10.35 0.96
N THR A 110 15.16 11.46 0.79
CA THR A 110 16.59 11.55 1.15
C THR A 110 16.83 11.60 2.66
N SER A 111 15.81 11.87 3.47
CA SER A 111 15.89 11.72 4.92
C SER A 111 15.93 10.26 5.39
N VAL A 112 15.49 9.33 4.53
CA VAL A 112 15.56 7.88 4.81
C VAL A 112 17.01 7.40 4.70
N PRO A 113 17.56 6.72 5.73
CA PRO A 113 18.94 6.24 5.71
C PRO A 113 19.23 5.35 4.50
N ARG A 114 20.35 5.60 3.84
CA ARG A 114 20.85 4.86 2.67
C ARG A 114 20.00 5.06 1.40
N LEU A 115 19.08 6.01 1.40
CA LEU A 115 18.31 6.39 0.21
C LEU A 115 18.86 7.71 -0.35
N GLY A 116 19.74 7.60 -1.35
CA GLY A 116 20.33 8.77 -1.99
C GLY A 116 19.38 9.46 -2.98
N THR A 117 19.72 10.70 -3.35
CA THR A 117 18.93 11.55 -4.25
C THR A 117 18.54 10.86 -5.57
N LYS A 118 19.43 10.08 -6.16
CA LYS A 118 19.16 9.37 -7.42
C LYS A 118 18.00 8.35 -7.28
N ASN A 119 17.99 7.59 -6.18
CA ASN A 119 16.92 6.63 -5.92
C ASN A 119 15.62 7.33 -5.49
N ALA A 120 15.70 8.41 -4.73
CA ALA A 120 14.55 9.26 -4.38
C ALA A 120 13.84 9.78 -5.64
N GLN A 121 14.60 10.33 -6.60
CA GLN A 121 14.08 10.80 -7.88
C GLN A 121 13.42 9.67 -8.70
N LYS A 122 14.04 8.48 -8.74
CA LYS A 122 13.45 7.31 -9.43
C LYS A 122 12.13 6.90 -8.82
N ILE A 123 12.03 6.81 -7.48
CA ILE A 123 10.78 6.49 -6.78
C ILE A 123 9.69 7.46 -7.23
N ILE A 124 9.98 8.77 -7.17
CA ILE A 124 9.02 9.81 -7.53
C ILE A 124 8.58 9.67 -8.99
N ILE A 125 9.50 9.58 -9.93
CA ILE A 125 9.19 9.53 -11.36
C ILE A 125 8.41 8.27 -11.71
N GLU A 126 8.90 7.09 -11.29
CA GLU A 126 8.30 5.82 -11.68
C GLU A 126 6.94 5.60 -11.03
N LEU A 127 6.78 5.93 -9.73
CA LEU A 127 5.51 5.74 -9.04
C LEU A 127 4.50 6.83 -9.38
N LYS A 128 4.90 8.08 -9.59
CA LYS A 128 4.00 9.14 -10.04
C LYS A 128 3.40 8.82 -11.41
N ASN A 129 4.18 8.26 -12.32
CA ASN A 129 3.68 7.80 -13.62
C ASN A 129 2.67 6.66 -13.47
N LYS A 130 2.91 5.70 -12.58
CA LYS A 130 1.97 4.60 -12.29
C LYS A 130 0.68 5.10 -11.66
N MET A 131 0.76 6.04 -10.75
CA MET A 131 -0.41 6.67 -10.11
C MET A 131 -1.20 7.56 -11.08
N GLY A 132 -0.52 8.24 -12.02
CA GLY A 132 -1.13 9.12 -13.01
C GLY A 132 -1.74 8.42 -14.22
N ALA A 133 -1.24 7.22 -14.57
CA ALA A 133 -1.70 6.45 -15.72
C ALA A 133 -3.05 5.71 -15.49
N GLY A 134 -3.69 5.89 -14.34
CA GLY A 134 -5.00 5.27 -14.05
C GLY A 134 -4.97 3.76 -13.86
N ALA A 135 -3.78 3.17 -13.75
CA ALA A 135 -3.61 1.75 -13.50
C ALA A 135 -3.17 1.51 -12.06
N ASP A 136 -3.96 0.80 -11.30
CA ASP A 136 -3.66 -0.05 -10.15
C ASP A 136 -3.15 0.54 -8.82
N LEU A 137 -3.03 1.84 -8.63
CA LEU A 137 -2.55 2.39 -7.36
C LEU A 137 -3.49 3.46 -6.78
N ASP A 138 -4.75 3.10 -6.54
CA ASP A 138 -5.58 3.88 -5.61
C ASP A 138 -5.25 3.46 -4.17
N LEU A 139 -4.28 4.14 -3.58
CA LEU A 139 -3.80 3.89 -2.22
C LEU A 139 -4.52 4.76 -1.18
N SER A 140 -5.60 5.45 -1.55
CA SER A 140 -6.31 6.39 -0.69
C SER A 140 -7.17 5.75 0.42
N GLY A 141 -7.37 4.43 0.35
CA GLY A 141 -7.73 3.59 1.53
C GLY A 141 -9.11 3.71 2.14
N LYS A 142 -9.95 4.68 1.77
CA LYS A 142 -11.34 4.74 2.27
C LYS A 142 -12.38 4.27 1.26
N ASP A 143 -12.06 4.28 -0.02
CA ASP A 143 -13.04 4.06 -1.08
C ASP A 143 -12.72 2.89 -2.02
N MET A 144 -11.74 2.04 -1.71
CA MET A 144 -11.29 1.04 -2.70
C MET A 144 -12.36 0.02 -3.07
N LEU A 145 -13.11 -0.50 -2.10
CA LEU A 145 -14.17 -1.47 -2.39
C LEU A 145 -15.35 -0.78 -3.06
N GLU A 146 -15.81 0.35 -2.52
CA GLU A 146 -16.92 1.12 -3.09
C GLU A 146 -16.59 1.68 -4.47
N ASN A 147 -15.40 2.23 -4.67
CA ASN A 147 -14.99 2.75 -5.96
C ASN A 147 -14.76 1.63 -6.99
N ALA A 148 -14.28 0.46 -6.60
CA ALA A 148 -14.15 -0.70 -7.48
C ALA A 148 -15.53 -1.19 -7.95
N GLU A 149 -16.51 -1.24 -7.06
CA GLU A 149 -17.90 -1.59 -7.41
C GLU A 149 -18.52 -0.56 -8.37
N VAL A 150 -18.32 0.73 -8.10
CA VAL A 150 -18.81 1.81 -8.98
C VAL A 150 -18.15 1.74 -10.35
N VAL A 151 -16.83 1.56 -10.43
CA VAL A 151 -16.11 1.40 -11.70
C VAL A 151 -16.60 0.17 -12.46
N GLN A 152 -16.81 -0.95 -11.78
CA GLN A 152 -17.32 -2.16 -12.42
C GLN A 152 -18.75 -1.97 -12.93
N ALA A 153 -19.60 -1.29 -12.16
CA ALA A 153 -20.96 -0.96 -12.62
C ALA A 153 -20.94 -0.08 -13.88
N LEU A 154 -20.09 0.97 -13.90
CA LEU A 154 -19.96 1.84 -15.08
C LEU A 154 -19.42 1.09 -16.31
N LYS A 155 -18.52 0.13 -16.13
CA LYS A 155 -18.05 -0.77 -17.21
C LYS A 155 -19.19 -1.63 -17.75
N ASN A 156 -20.07 -2.12 -16.89
CA ASN A 156 -21.26 -2.88 -17.31
C ASN A 156 -22.25 -2.01 -18.13
N PHE A 157 -22.24 -0.68 -17.92
CA PHE A 157 -22.96 0.30 -18.77
C PHE A 157 -22.24 0.64 -20.07
N GLY A 158 -21.09 0.03 -20.37
CA GLY A 158 -20.35 0.17 -21.62
C GLY A 158 -19.27 1.26 -21.64
N PHE A 159 -18.93 1.83 -20.48
CA PHE A 159 -17.85 2.80 -20.40
C PHE A 159 -16.48 2.10 -20.29
N SER A 160 -15.46 2.71 -20.88
CA SER A 160 -14.08 2.24 -20.73
C SER A 160 -13.62 2.40 -19.27
N THR A 161 -12.60 1.63 -18.87
CA THR A 161 -12.01 1.73 -17.53
C THR A 161 -11.54 3.15 -17.22
N ALA A 162 -10.93 3.84 -18.20
CA ALA A 162 -10.44 5.20 -18.03
C ALA A 162 -11.57 6.23 -17.79
N GLU A 163 -12.67 6.13 -18.55
CA GLU A 163 -13.85 6.99 -18.38
C GLU A 163 -14.53 6.75 -17.04
N ALA A 164 -14.71 5.48 -16.66
CA ALA A 164 -15.33 5.11 -15.39
C ALA A 164 -14.53 5.64 -14.19
N GLN A 165 -13.19 5.47 -14.20
CA GLN A 165 -12.33 5.99 -13.15
C GLN A 165 -12.33 7.52 -13.08
N LYS A 166 -12.32 8.21 -14.22
CA LYS A 166 -12.40 9.66 -14.27
C LYS A 166 -13.73 10.15 -13.66
N ALA A 167 -14.86 9.54 -14.07
CA ALA A 167 -16.17 9.91 -13.55
C ALA A 167 -16.30 9.71 -12.04
N VAL A 168 -15.73 8.61 -11.49
CA VAL A 168 -15.73 8.35 -10.05
C VAL A 168 -14.89 9.38 -9.29
N ARG A 169 -13.74 9.80 -9.81
CA ARG A 169 -12.90 10.84 -9.20
C ARG A 169 -13.54 12.22 -9.16
N GLU A 170 -14.41 12.52 -10.12
CA GLU A 170 -15.13 13.79 -10.20
C GLU A 170 -16.32 13.88 -9.23
N VAL A 171 -16.74 12.77 -8.65
CA VAL A 171 -17.77 12.72 -7.59
C VAL A 171 -17.14 13.08 -6.24
N LYS A 172 -17.10 14.39 -5.93
CA LYS A 172 -16.53 14.96 -4.69
C LYS A 172 -17.55 15.04 -3.55
N LYS A 173 -18.24 13.95 -3.22
CA LYS A 173 -19.17 13.93 -2.08
C LYS A 173 -18.74 12.80 -1.15
N ASP A 174 -18.38 13.13 0.08
CA ASP A 174 -18.13 12.17 1.15
C ASP A 174 -19.45 11.69 1.77
N GLY A 175 -19.51 10.42 2.16
CA GLY A 175 -20.65 9.85 2.90
C GLY A 175 -21.89 9.52 2.07
N ILE A 176 -21.78 9.40 0.75
CA ILE A 176 -22.88 8.95 -0.14
C ILE A 176 -22.82 7.43 -0.34
N THR A 177 -23.98 6.82 -0.62
CA THR A 177 -24.05 5.39 -0.93
C THR A 177 -23.43 5.04 -2.28
N THR A 178 -23.02 3.77 -2.47
CA THR A 178 -22.51 3.26 -3.75
C THR A 178 -23.46 3.56 -4.91
N GLU A 179 -24.78 3.42 -4.68
CA GLU A 179 -25.81 3.71 -5.68
C GLU A 179 -25.86 5.19 -6.08
N GLU A 180 -25.79 6.09 -5.10
CA GLU A 180 -25.73 7.53 -5.34
C GLU A 180 -24.44 7.93 -6.08
N LYS A 181 -23.33 7.27 -5.75
CA LYS A 181 -22.04 7.48 -6.43
C LYS A 181 -22.09 7.05 -7.89
N ILE A 182 -22.70 5.89 -8.19
CA ILE A 182 -22.96 5.42 -9.58
C ILE A 182 -23.82 6.44 -10.33
N ARG A 183 -24.91 6.91 -9.73
CA ARG A 183 -25.83 7.86 -10.36
C ARG A 183 -25.15 9.20 -10.69
N LEU A 184 -24.33 9.71 -9.79
CA LEU A 184 -23.59 10.95 -10.00
C LEU A 184 -22.51 10.78 -11.07
N ALA A 185 -21.78 9.66 -11.06
CA ALA A 185 -20.79 9.35 -12.07
C ALA A 185 -21.40 9.22 -13.46
N LEU A 186 -22.56 8.57 -13.60
CA LEU A 186 -23.32 8.50 -14.87
C LEU A 186 -23.75 9.89 -15.36
N LYS A 187 -24.20 10.77 -14.44
CA LYS A 187 -24.55 12.15 -14.78
C LYS A 187 -23.35 12.94 -15.30
N ASN A 188 -22.16 12.73 -14.73
CA ASN A 188 -20.92 13.36 -15.19
C ASN A 188 -20.47 12.83 -16.58
N LEU A 189 -20.85 11.59 -16.91
CA LEU A 189 -20.60 10.98 -18.23
C LEU A 189 -21.64 11.34 -19.30
N GLY A 190 -22.63 12.19 -18.99
CA GLY A 190 -23.60 12.70 -19.95
C GLY A 190 -24.76 11.75 -20.27
N LYS A 191 -25.07 10.84 -19.35
CA LYS A 191 -26.24 9.95 -19.43
C LYS A 191 -27.23 10.13 -18.28
#